data_b37662a17edf9ddf763a47a8ec3016c7
#
_entry.id   b37662a17edf9ddf763a47a8ec3016c7
#
_cell.length_a   1.000
_cell.length_b   1.000
_cell.length_c   1.000
_cell.angle_alpha   90.00
_cell.angle_beta   90.00
_cell.angle_gamma   90.00
#
_symmetry.space_group_name_H-M   'P 1'
#
loop_
_entity.id
_entity.type
_entity.pdbx_description
1 polymer ?
#
loop_
_entity_poly.entity_id
_entity_poly.type
_entity_poly.pdbx_seq_one_letter_code
_entity_poly.pdbx_strand_id
1 'polypeptide(L)'
;MHRTNFFQYAMSIGTSLGLLSLILPAARDTSEQMILGWEAFRVSIMMLYGLGECAPCWVIAFAAVSNGLFLLAPFLALRHVSHAKLMCLGIVSVSALLAGMATPILVSLDSSASITPHVGYYVWLLGYVALIAGCMHDLWRDRNRAVA
;
A
#
# COMPACT_ATOMS: atom_id res chain seq x y z
N MET A 1 -25.28 -9.75 1.64
CA MET A 1 -24.32 -10.81 1.32
C MET A 1 -23.27 -10.87 2.41
N HIS A 2 -23.17 -11.95 3.18
CA HIS A 2 -22.11 -12.08 4.21
C HIS A 2 -20.75 -12.22 3.51
N ARG A 3 -19.82 -11.36 3.87
CA ARG A 3 -18.43 -11.48 3.43
C ARG A 3 -17.79 -12.72 4.04
N THR A 4 -16.82 -13.29 3.34
CA THR A 4 -16.10 -14.44 3.88
C THR A 4 -15.24 -14.03 5.06
N ASN A 5 -15.06 -14.95 5.99
CA ASN A 5 -14.06 -14.79 7.04
C ASN A 5 -12.67 -14.50 6.44
N PHE A 6 -12.36 -15.12 5.27
CA PHE A 6 -11.08 -14.88 4.58
C PHE A 6 -10.88 -13.41 4.19
N PHE A 7 -11.91 -12.73 3.64
CA PHE A 7 -11.82 -11.31 3.31
C PHE A 7 -11.52 -10.47 4.57
N GLN A 8 -12.25 -10.74 5.66
CA GLN A 8 -12.05 -10.03 6.93
C GLN A 8 -10.64 -10.25 7.49
N TYR A 9 -10.15 -11.49 7.47
CA TYR A 9 -8.77 -11.80 7.90
C TYR A 9 -7.73 -11.10 7.02
N ALA A 10 -7.89 -11.15 5.70
CA ALA A 10 -6.97 -10.49 4.78
C ALA A 10 -6.91 -8.97 4.99
N MET A 11 -8.08 -8.32 5.21
CA MET A 11 -8.14 -6.89 5.53
C MET A 11 -7.46 -6.58 6.86
N SER A 12 -7.71 -7.39 7.89
CA SER A 12 -7.09 -7.21 9.21
C SER A 12 -5.57 -7.41 9.17
N ILE A 13 -5.09 -8.46 8.48
CA ILE A 13 -3.66 -8.72 8.29
C ILE A 13 -3.01 -7.56 7.53
N GLY A 14 -3.61 -7.14 6.40
CA GLY A 14 -3.09 -6.02 5.60
C GLY A 14 -2.96 -4.74 6.42
N THR A 15 -4.01 -4.40 7.20
CA THR A 15 -3.98 -3.26 8.11
C THR A 15 -2.88 -3.37 9.16
N SER A 16 -2.76 -4.53 9.81
CA SER A 16 -1.75 -4.75 10.85
C SER A 16 -0.33 -4.64 10.28
N LEU A 17 -0.08 -5.20 9.11
CA LEU A 17 1.22 -5.09 8.42
C LEU A 17 1.51 -3.65 8.02
N GLY A 18 0.51 -2.92 7.47
CA GLY A 18 0.64 -1.52 7.12
C GLY A 18 0.99 -0.63 8.32
N LEU A 19 0.32 -0.84 9.46
CA LEU A 19 0.61 -0.12 10.70
C LEU A 19 1.98 -0.50 11.29
N LEU A 20 2.33 -1.80 11.26
CA LEU A 20 3.63 -2.30 11.73
C LEU A 20 4.77 -1.70 10.91
N SER A 21 4.59 -1.53 9.61
CA SER A 21 5.61 -0.94 8.73
C SER A 21 6.00 0.47 9.13
N LEU A 22 5.11 1.24 9.77
CA LEU A 22 5.39 2.62 10.20
C LEU A 22 6.43 2.70 11.32
N ILE A 23 6.53 1.67 12.16
CA ILE A 23 7.48 1.64 13.28
C ILE A 23 8.77 0.87 12.94
N LEU A 24 8.78 0.13 11.85
CA LEU A 24 9.97 -0.61 11.39
C LEU A 24 10.88 0.27 10.53
N PRO A 25 12.19 -0.03 10.47
CA PRO A 25 13.10 0.62 9.54
C PRO A 25 12.65 0.37 8.10
N ALA A 26 12.31 1.44 7.37
CA ALA A 26 11.82 1.36 6.00
C ALA A 26 12.95 1.41 4.97
N ALA A 27 13.97 2.25 5.23
CA ALA A 27 15.07 2.45 4.30
C ALA A 27 16.36 2.85 5.04
N ARG A 28 17.47 2.75 4.33
CA ARG A 28 18.75 3.30 4.74
C ARG A 28 19.20 4.32 3.70
N ASP A 29 19.59 5.48 4.16
CA ASP A 29 20.15 6.56 3.33
C ASP A 29 21.65 6.33 3.00
N THR A 30 22.18 7.10 2.06
CA THR A 30 23.62 7.15 1.70
C THR A 30 24.53 7.47 2.87
N SER A 31 24.02 8.20 3.89
CA SER A 31 24.73 8.50 5.15
C SER A 31 24.64 7.34 6.17
N GLU A 32 24.17 6.17 5.78
CA GLU A 32 23.90 5.00 6.63
C GLU A 32 22.85 5.24 7.73
N GLN A 33 22.14 6.36 7.71
CA GLN A 33 21.06 6.60 8.66
C GLN A 33 19.85 5.75 8.34
N MET A 34 19.27 5.15 9.39
CA MET A 34 18.04 4.37 9.28
C MET A 34 16.83 5.30 9.28
N ILE A 35 16.01 5.22 8.24
CA ILE A 35 14.76 5.94 8.10
C ILE A 35 13.62 5.03 8.55
N LEU A 36 12.89 5.43 9.58
CA LEU A 36 11.70 4.72 10.05
C LEU A 36 10.54 4.87 9.06
N GLY A 37 9.62 3.93 9.06
CA GLY A 37 8.47 3.94 8.13
C GLY A 37 7.62 5.20 8.24
N TRP A 38 7.38 5.72 9.46
CA TRP A 38 6.63 6.95 9.65
C TRP A 38 7.37 8.20 9.11
N GLU A 39 8.71 8.22 9.16
CA GLU A 39 9.53 9.29 8.59
C GLU A 39 9.49 9.25 7.07
N ALA A 40 9.64 8.04 6.49
CA ALA A 40 9.49 7.83 5.06
C ALA A 40 8.10 8.27 4.58
N PHE A 41 7.04 7.94 5.33
CA PHE A 41 5.68 8.39 5.06
C PHE A 41 5.56 9.91 5.11
N ARG A 42 6.10 10.56 6.13
CA ARG A 42 6.08 12.02 6.27
C ARG A 42 6.79 12.71 5.10
N VAL A 43 7.98 12.24 4.73
CA VAL A 43 8.73 12.77 3.57
C VAL A 43 7.94 12.59 2.29
N SER A 44 7.33 11.42 2.09
CA SER A 44 6.51 11.14 0.90
C SER A 44 5.27 12.03 0.80
N ILE A 45 4.64 12.39 1.94
CA ILE A 45 3.55 13.39 1.95
C ILE A 45 4.09 14.79 1.63
N MET A 46 5.27 15.15 2.11
CA MET A 46 5.87 16.45 1.76
C MET A 46 6.14 16.57 0.25
N MET A 47 6.37 15.46 -0.45
CA MET A 47 6.49 15.45 -1.91
C MET A 47 5.20 15.91 -2.62
N LEU A 48 4.03 15.89 -1.96
CA LEU A 48 2.80 16.47 -2.52
C LEU A 48 2.94 17.97 -2.79
N TYR A 49 3.73 18.68 -2.03
CA TYR A 49 3.99 20.11 -2.23
C TYR A 49 4.95 20.39 -3.38
N GLY A 50 5.78 19.39 -3.75
CA GLY A 50 6.75 19.47 -4.85
C GLY A 50 6.31 18.81 -6.15
N LEU A 51 5.01 18.50 -6.34
CA LEU A 51 4.52 17.74 -7.49
C LEU A 51 4.82 18.37 -8.86
N GLY A 52 5.04 19.68 -8.92
CA GLY A 52 5.41 20.39 -10.16
C GLY A 52 6.89 20.31 -10.52
N GLU A 53 7.74 19.85 -9.61
CA GLU A 53 9.18 19.98 -9.72
C GLU A 53 9.88 18.69 -10.18
N CYS A 54 9.27 17.53 -9.91
CA CYS A 54 9.86 16.24 -10.28
C CYS A 54 8.83 15.20 -10.69
N ALA A 55 9.10 14.44 -11.76
CA ALA A 55 8.22 13.37 -12.24
C ALA A 55 8.07 12.21 -11.22
N PRO A 56 9.12 11.75 -10.50
CA PRO A 56 8.98 10.70 -9.47
C PRO A 56 8.11 11.10 -8.29
N CYS A 57 7.97 12.40 -8.00
CA CYS A 57 7.20 12.90 -6.86
C CYS A 57 5.75 12.42 -6.88
N TRP A 58 5.13 12.30 -8.05
CA TRP A 58 3.76 11.80 -8.19
C TRP A 58 3.61 10.35 -7.77
N VAL A 59 4.56 9.50 -8.14
CA VAL A 59 4.55 8.07 -7.78
C VAL A 59 4.73 7.89 -6.28
N ILE A 60 5.69 8.61 -5.70
CA ILE A 60 6.00 8.57 -4.26
C ILE A 60 4.81 9.11 -3.45
N ALA A 61 4.24 10.24 -3.88
CA ALA A 61 3.06 10.83 -3.23
C ALA A 61 1.83 9.91 -3.31
N PHE A 62 1.59 9.28 -4.46
CA PHE A 62 0.53 8.29 -4.61
C PHE A 62 0.73 7.09 -3.68
N ALA A 63 1.94 6.55 -3.61
CA ALA A 63 2.28 5.46 -2.69
C ALA A 63 2.03 5.86 -1.22
N ALA A 64 2.33 7.12 -0.84
CA ALA A 64 2.07 7.62 0.50
C ALA A 64 0.57 7.78 0.79
N VAL A 65 -0.18 8.44 -0.10
CA VAL A 65 -1.63 8.66 0.07
C VAL A 65 -2.38 7.34 0.14
N SER A 66 -1.94 6.34 -0.62
CA SER A 66 -2.53 5.01 -0.62
C SER A 66 -2.43 4.28 0.74
N ASN A 67 -1.56 4.72 1.66
CA ASN A 67 -1.54 4.21 3.04
C ASN A 67 -2.87 4.44 3.78
N GLY A 68 -3.67 5.41 3.34
CA GLY A 68 -5.04 5.58 3.83
C GLY A 68 -5.90 4.33 3.64
N LEU A 69 -5.58 3.46 2.68
CA LEU A 69 -6.27 2.18 2.49
C LEU A 69 -6.14 1.26 3.69
N PHE A 70 -4.98 1.25 4.37
CA PHE A 70 -4.79 0.44 5.58
C PHE A 70 -5.68 0.91 6.72
N LEU A 71 -5.98 2.21 6.80
CA LEU A 71 -6.91 2.75 7.78
C LEU A 71 -8.37 2.49 7.39
N LEU A 72 -8.69 2.47 6.11
CA LEU A 72 -10.05 2.23 5.61
C LEU A 72 -10.42 0.75 5.53
N ALA A 73 -9.44 -0.13 5.31
CA ALA A 73 -9.66 -1.56 5.11
C ALA A 73 -10.50 -2.24 6.23
N PRO A 74 -10.25 -2.03 7.52
CA PRO A 74 -11.07 -2.65 8.58
C PRO A 74 -12.52 -2.17 8.56
N PHE A 75 -12.79 -0.90 8.24
CA PHE A 75 -14.14 -0.39 8.11
C PHE A 75 -14.88 -1.00 6.92
N LEU A 76 -14.16 -1.22 5.81
CA LEU A 76 -14.70 -1.89 4.64
C LEU A 76 -14.96 -3.38 4.89
N ALA A 77 -14.15 -4.02 5.73
CA ALA A 77 -14.34 -5.40 6.14
C ALA A 77 -15.63 -5.60 6.96
N LEU A 78 -16.03 -4.60 7.76
CA LEU A 78 -17.22 -4.65 8.60
C LEU A 78 -18.50 -4.22 7.87
N ARG A 79 -18.40 -3.55 6.72
CA ARG A 79 -19.55 -3.04 5.97
C ARG A 79 -19.85 -3.88 4.73
N HIS A 80 -21.12 -3.83 4.29
CA HIS A 80 -21.51 -4.33 2.98
C HIS A 80 -20.92 -3.44 1.88
N VAL A 81 -19.83 -3.88 1.26
CA VAL A 81 -19.17 -3.18 0.16
C VAL A 81 -19.72 -3.74 -1.15
N SER A 82 -20.17 -2.88 -2.07
CA SER A 82 -20.63 -3.29 -3.39
C SER A 82 -19.48 -3.87 -4.23
N HIS A 83 -19.80 -4.69 -5.23
CA HIS A 83 -18.82 -5.27 -6.15
C HIS A 83 -17.90 -4.19 -6.79
N ALA A 84 -18.49 -3.07 -7.23
CA ALA A 84 -17.74 -1.96 -7.81
C ALA A 84 -16.71 -1.36 -6.82
N LYS A 85 -17.10 -1.15 -5.56
CA LYS A 85 -16.18 -0.64 -4.53
C LYS A 85 -15.05 -1.62 -4.22
N LEU A 86 -15.34 -2.92 -4.26
CA LEU A 86 -14.33 -3.97 -4.07
C LEU A 86 -13.34 -3.99 -5.22
N MET A 87 -13.83 -3.86 -6.47
CA MET A 87 -12.95 -3.70 -7.64
C MET A 87 -12.06 -2.46 -7.52
N CYS A 88 -12.64 -1.31 -7.18
CA CYS A 88 -11.87 -0.07 -6.97
C CYS A 88 -10.79 -0.26 -5.90
N LEU A 89 -11.13 -0.87 -4.76
CA LEU A 89 -10.17 -1.15 -3.68
C LEU A 89 -9.02 -2.03 -4.19
N GLY A 90 -9.34 -3.10 -4.93
CA GLY A 90 -8.36 -3.99 -5.54
C GLY A 90 -7.43 -3.26 -6.51
N ILE A 91 -8.00 -2.48 -7.44
CA ILE A 91 -7.23 -1.70 -8.43
C ILE A 91 -6.30 -0.71 -7.74
N VAL A 92 -6.81 0.07 -6.78
CA VAL A 92 -5.99 1.05 -6.06
C VAL A 92 -4.88 0.36 -5.26
N SER A 93 -5.17 -0.81 -4.65
CA SER A 93 -4.15 -1.58 -3.92
C SER A 93 -3.06 -2.13 -4.84
N VAL A 94 -3.42 -2.63 -6.03
CA VAL A 94 -2.45 -3.07 -7.05
C VAL A 94 -1.60 -1.90 -7.54
N SER A 95 -2.24 -0.76 -7.86
CA SER A 95 -1.52 0.45 -8.29
C SER A 95 -0.56 0.96 -7.22
N ALA A 96 -0.97 0.93 -5.94
CA ALA A 96 -0.14 1.30 -4.81
C ALA A 96 1.06 0.35 -4.62
N LEU A 97 0.85 -0.96 -4.78
CA LEU A 97 1.92 -1.96 -4.74
C LEU A 97 2.94 -1.69 -5.84
N LEU A 98 2.49 -1.47 -7.08
CA LEU A 98 3.38 -1.19 -8.21
C LEU A 98 4.14 0.12 -8.04
N ALA A 99 3.47 1.18 -7.59
CA ALA A 99 4.09 2.46 -7.28
C ALA A 99 5.14 2.31 -6.17
N GLY A 100 4.81 1.55 -5.12
CA GLY A 100 5.75 1.23 -4.05
C GLY A 100 6.98 0.52 -4.58
N MET A 101 6.82 -0.51 -5.39
CA MET A 101 7.94 -1.25 -5.98
C MET A 101 8.81 -0.38 -6.91
N ALA A 102 8.22 0.58 -7.61
CA ALA A 102 8.93 1.50 -8.47
C ALA A 102 9.73 2.58 -7.70
N THR A 103 9.30 2.92 -6.47
CA THR A 103 9.87 4.02 -5.69
C THR A 103 11.39 3.96 -5.53
N PRO A 104 12.02 2.85 -5.09
CA PRO A 104 13.48 2.79 -4.95
C PRO A 104 14.22 3.02 -6.27
N ILE A 105 13.67 2.50 -7.37
CA ILE A 105 14.24 2.65 -8.72
C ILE A 105 14.18 4.12 -9.14
N LEU A 106 13.01 4.75 -8.99
CA LEU A 106 12.80 6.15 -9.38
C LEU A 106 13.68 7.10 -8.58
N VAL A 107 13.81 6.87 -7.27
CA VAL A 107 14.70 7.68 -6.42
C VAL A 107 16.15 7.52 -6.85
N SER A 108 16.59 6.31 -7.18
CA SER A 108 17.97 6.07 -7.63
C SER A 108 18.29 6.69 -9.00
N LEU A 109 17.27 6.90 -9.85
CA LEU A 109 17.46 7.51 -11.17
C LEU A 109 17.50 9.05 -11.12
N ASP A 110 16.79 9.67 -10.18
CA ASP A 110 16.61 11.12 -10.11
C ASP A 110 17.59 11.81 -9.17
N SER A 111 18.11 11.08 -8.19
CA SER A 111 19.03 11.63 -7.19
C SER A 111 20.34 10.85 -7.14
N SER A 112 21.45 11.56 -6.83
CA SER A 112 22.71 10.92 -6.44
C SER A 112 22.61 10.13 -5.13
N ALA A 113 21.44 10.16 -4.47
CA ALA A 113 21.15 9.44 -3.25
C ALA A 113 20.63 8.03 -3.57
N SER A 114 21.34 7.00 -3.18
CA SER A 114 20.83 5.63 -3.19
C SER A 114 20.07 5.36 -1.89
N ILE A 115 18.83 4.91 -2.02
CA ILE A 115 18.03 4.44 -0.89
C ILE A 115 17.98 2.93 -0.94
N THR A 116 18.46 2.28 0.12
CA THR A 116 18.36 0.82 0.26
C THR A 116 17.11 0.45 1.04
N PRO A 117 16.15 -0.27 0.43
CA PRO A 117 14.96 -0.74 1.13
C PRO A 117 15.30 -1.64 2.31
N HIS A 118 14.57 -1.49 3.41
CA HIS A 118 14.74 -2.27 4.64
C HIS A 118 13.48 -3.04 5.00
N VAL A 119 13.51 -3.78 6.12
CA VAL A 119 12.42 -4.69 6.51
C VAL A 119 11.04 -4.03 6.54
N GLY A 120 10.93 -2.80 7.03
CA GLY A 120 9.66 -2.05 7.09
C GLY A 120 9.03 -1.81 5.71
N TYR A 121 9.86 -1.56 4.70
CA TYR A 121 9.41 -1.42 3.33
C TYR A 121 8.77 -2.73 2.80
N TYR A 122 9.41 -3.88 3.03
CA TYR A 122 8.86 -5.16 2.59
C TYR A 122 7.59 -5.56 3.35
N VAL A 123 7.53 -5.26 4.66
CA VAL A 123 6.33 -5.46 5.47
C VAL A 123 5.18 -4.60 4.94
N TRP A 124 5.46 -3.38 4.54
CA TRP A 124 4.49 -2.48 3.90
C TRP A 124 3.95 -3.04 2.58
N LEU A 125 4.82 -3.52 1.68
CA LEU A 125 4.40 -4.17 0.44
C LEU A 125 3.54 -5.42 0.70
N LEU A 126 3.90 -6.25 1.69
CA LEU A 126 3.12 -7.43 2.09
C LEU A 126 1.71 -7.04 2.59
N GLY A 127 1.56 -5.88 3.21
CA GLY A 127 0.26 -5.32 3.56
C GLY A 127 -0.66 -5.17 2.35
N TYR A 128 -0.17 -4.60 1.25
CA TYR A 128 -0.93 -4.50 0.00
C TYR A 128 -1.24 -5.86 -0.63
N VAL A 129 -0.30 -6.78 -0.61
CA VAL A 129 -0.54 -8.16 -1.10
C VAL A 129 -1.70 -8.80 -0.35
N ALA A 130 -1.77 -8.63 0.96
CA ALA A 130 -2.89 -9.15 1.76
C ALA A 130 -4.23 -8.49 1.37
N LEU A 131 -4.27 -7.16 1.18
CA LEU A 131 -5.48 -6.45 0.73
C LEU A 131 -5.94 -6.95 -0.65
N ILE A 132 -5.01 -7.09 -1.59
CA ILE A 132 -5.28 -7.59 -2.95
C ILE A 132 -5.84 -9.01 -2.89
N ALA A 133 -5.22 -9.90 -2.13
CA ALA A 133 -5.66 -11.29 -1.98
C ALA A 133 -7.10 -11.36 -1.44
N GLY A 134 -7.43 -10.55 -0.44
CA GLY A 134 -8.78 -10.44 0.10
C GLY A 134 -9.79 -9.99 -0.94
N CYS A 135 -9.47 -8.93 -1.70
CA CYS A 135 -10.34 -8.42 -2.77
C CYS A 135 -10.56 -9.45 -3.87
N MET A 136 -9.48 -10.06 -4.37
CA MET A 136 -9.55 -11.05 -5.46
C MET A 136 -10.37 -12.29 -5.07
N HIS A 137 -10.16 -12.79 -3.85
CA HIS A 137 -10.90 -13.94 -3.35
C HIS A 137 -12.42 -13.68 -3.33
N ASP A 138 -12.85 -12.52 -2.81
CA ASP A 138 -14.28 -12.20 -2.75
C ASP A 138 -14.87 -11.92 -4.14
N LEU A 139 -14.12 -11.25 -5.03
CA LEU A 139 -14.55 -11.04 -6.42
C LEU A 139 -14.72 -12.36 -7.19
N TRP A 140 -13.78 -13.28 -7.02
CA TRP A 140 -13.83 -14.61 -7.63
C TRP A 140 -15.05 -15.41 -7.13
N ARG A 141 -15.32 -15.37 -5.83
CA ARG A 141 -16.45 -16.03 -5.22
C ARG A 141 -17.79 -15.46 -5.70
N ASP A 142 -17.89 -14.13 -5.81
CA ASP A 142 -19.09 -13.47 -6.29
C ASP A 142 -19.38 -13.84 -7.74
N ARG A 143 -18.34 -13.95 -8.58
CA ARG A 143 -18.45 -14.41 -9.97
C ARG A 143 -18.99 -15.84 -10.06
N ASN A 144 -18.46 -16.77 -9.28
CA ASN A 144 -18.88 -18.18 -9.32
C ASN A 144 -20.33 -18.37 -8.85
N ARG A 145 -20.82 -17.51 -7.94
CA ARG A 145 -22.23 -17.53 -7.51
C ARG A 145 -23.21 -16.97 -8.54
N ALA A 146 -22.75 -16.11 -9.43
CA ALA A 146 -23.57 -15.54 -10.49
C ALA A 146 -23.77 -16.53 -11.66
N VAL A 147 -22.96 -17.57 -11.75
CA VAL A 147 -22.97 -18.59 -12.82
C VAL A 147 -23.69 -19.87 -12.37
N ALA A 148 -23.87 -20.09 -11.07
CA ALA A 148 -24.57 -21.22 -10.47
C ALA A 148 -26.06 -20.92 -10.25
#